data_9a9c077f4647893e1a51dd543ab43190
#
_entry.id   9a9c077f4647893e1a51dd543ab43190
#
_cell.length_a   1.000
_cell.length_b   1.000
_cell.length_c   1.000
_cell.angle_alpha   90.00
_cell.angle_beta   90.00
_cell.angle_gamma   90.00
#
_symmetry.space_group_name_H-M   'P 1'
#
loop_
_entity.id
_entity.type
_entity.pdbx_description
1 polymer ?
#
loop_
_entity_poly.entity_id
_entity_poly.type
_entity_poly.pdbx_seq_one_letter_code
_entity_poly.pdbx_strand_id
1 'polypeptide(L)'
;NEIQFDYVRFPEDAYNMSVKGNTDFKNKYDEEKAEAVQNFLFYAVDQIHKEGAYLSVDVFGECSSEYVTAYGQYWPAISNIVDAISSMPYTDHFGRNNDTWSNPYKTVYNWAVGAAKRQTEIPTPAIARTWITAYDTPYWNPKVIYDASKISDQAKHLWMLD
;
A
#
# COMPACT_ATOMS: atom_id res chain seq x y z
N ASN A 1 -1.17 21.14 -6.35
CA ASN A 1 -2.37 20.28 -6.42
C ASN A 1 -1.93 18.82 -6.49
N GLU A 2 -2.70 17.92 -5.88
CA GLU A 2 -2.43 16.48 -5.84
C GLU A 2 -3.74 15.72 -6.05
N ILE A 3 -3.70 14.63 -6.84
CA ILE A 3 -4.79 13.68 -7.02
C ILE A 3 -4.31 12.36 -6.44
N GLN A 4 -5.08 11.80 -5.51
CA GLN A 4 -4.78 10.53 -4.87
C GLN A 4 -5.71 9.44 -5.37
N PHE A 5 -5.14 8.33 -5.86
CA PHE A 5 -5.87 7.16 -6.29
C PHE A 5 -5.88 6.11 -5.19
N ASP A 6 -7.05 5.61 -4.87
CA ASP A 6 -7.24 4.45 -4.02
C ASP A 6 -7.64 3.23 -4.88
N TYR A 7 -7.51 2.03 -4.33
CA TYR A 7 -7.87 0.77 -5.00
C TYR A 7 -7.14 0.49 -6.33
N VAL A 8 -5.93 0.99 -6.51
CA VAL A 8 -5.10 0.71 -7.69
C VAL A 8 -4.53 -0.72 -7.58
N ARG A 9 -5.40 -1.70 -7.78
CA ARG A 9 -5.08 -3.11 -7.63
C ARG A 9 -6.18 -4.01 -8.22
N PHE A 10 -5.83 -5.27 -8.45
CA PHE A 10 -6.83 -6.31 -8.70
C PHE A 10 -7.49 -6.75 -7.39
N PRO A 11 -8.67 -7.38 -7.43
CA PRO A 11 -9.26 -8.04 -6.27
C PRO A 11 -8.29 -9.09 -5.68
N GLU A 12 -8.32 -9.29 -4.37
CA GLU A 12 -7.46 -10.28 -3.71
C GLU A 12 -7.69 -11.72 -4.24
N ASP A 13 -8.91 -12.05 -4.62
CA ASP A 13 -9.29 -13.34 -5.21
C ASP A 13 -9.26 -13.36 -6.76
N ALA A 14 -8.53 -12.42 -7.39
CA ALA A 14 -8.52 -12.27 -8.84
C ALA A 14 -8.16 -13.54 -9.60
N TYR A 15 -7.21 -14.33 -9.09
CA TYR A 15 -6.84 -15.60 -9.69
C TYR A 15 -8.03 -16.57 -9.75
N ASN A 16 -8.69 -16.80 -8.62
CA ASN A 16 -9.84 -17.71 -8.57
C ASN A 16 -11.01 -17.20 -9.39
N MET A 17 -11.24 -15.88 -9.40
CA MET A 17 -12.30 -15.26 -10.21
C MET A 17 -12.07 -15.53 -11.70
N SER A 18 -10.85 -15.40 -12.18
CA SER A 18 -10.48 -15.66 -13.57
C SER A 18 -10.55 -17.17 -13.90
N VAL A 19 -9.93 -18.04 -13.09
CA VAL A 19 -9.87 -19.49 -13.33
C VAL A 19 -11.24 -20.13 -13.30
N LYS A 20 -12.14 -19.68 -12.43
CA LYS A 20 -13.53 -20.17 -12.38
C LYS A 20 -14.42 -19.65 -13.54
N GLY A 21 -13.87 -18.80 -14.40
CA GLY A 21 -14.59 -18.23 -15.52
C GLY A 21 -15.70 -17.22 -15.13
N ASN A 22 -15.70 -16.75 -13.88
CA ASN A 22 -16.71 -15.83 -13.35
C ASN A 22 -16.43 -14.38 -13.71
N THR A 23 -15.19 -14.07 -14.14
CA THR A 23 -14.78 -12.70 -14.42
C THR A 23 -13.79 -12.69 -15.59
N ASP A 24 -14.07 -11.86 -16.56
CA ASP A 24 -13.17 -11.52 -17.65
C ASP A 24 -12.56 -10.15 -17.35
N PHE A 25 -11.27 -10.11 -17.02
CA PHE A 25 -10.53 -8.87 -16.76
C PHE A 25 -10.15 -8.11 -18.04
N LYS A 26 -10.60 -8.58 -19.22
CA LYS A 26 -10.29 -7.93 -20.50
C LYS A 26 -8.80 -7.75 -20.76
N ASN A 27 -8.01 -8.74 -20.36
CA ASN A 27 -6.55 -8.72 -20.52
C ASN A 27 -6.14 -8.77 -22.00
N LYS A 28 -6.26 -7.64 -22.66
CA LYS A 28 -6.02 -7.48 -24.09
C LYS A 28 -4.54 -7.70 -24.47
N TYR A 29 -3.62 -7.43 -23.55
CA TYR A 29 -2.19 -7.41 -23.81
C TYR A 29 -1.45 -8.57 -23.15
N ASP A 30 -2.16 -9.50 -22.54
CA ASP A 30 -1.60 -10.65 -21.80
C ASP A 30 -0.60 -10.21 -20.70
N GLU A 31 -0.92 -9.11 -20.05
CA GLU A 31 -0.08 -8.53 -19.00
C GLU A 31 -0.27 -9.27 -17.67
N GLU A 32 0.82 -9.44 -16.93
CA GLU A 32 0.74 -9.81 -15.52
C GLU A 32 0.10 -8.67 -14.69
N LYS A 33 -0.51 -8.99 -13.56
CA LYS A 33 -1.24 -8.00 -12.74
C LYS A 33 -0.39 -6.79 -12.35
N ALA A 34 0.86 -7.03 -11.94
CA ALA A 34 1.77 -5.94 -11.58
C ALA A 34 2.11 -5.06 -12.79
N GLU A 35 2.31 -5.66 -13.94
CA GLU A 35 2.57 -4.94 -15.19
C GLU A 35 1.35 -4.09 -15.60
N ALA A 36 0.15 -4.63 -15.50
CA ALA A 36 -1.08 -3.89 -15.78
C ALA A 36 -1.25 -2.68 -14.85
N VAL A 37 -0.95 -2.84 -13.54
CA VAL A 37 -0.96 -1.73 -12.58
C VAL A 37 0.08 -0.68 -12.95
N GLN A 38 1.30 -1.08 -13.32
CA GLN A 38 2.35 -0.16 -13.74
C GLN A 38 1.95 0.62 -15.01
N ASN A 39 1.47 -0.06 -16.03
CA ASN A 39 1.07 0.56 -17.28
C ASN A 39 -0.07 1.56 -17.10
N PHE A 40 -1.03 1.24 -16.23
CA PHE A 40 -2.06 2.19 -15.82
C PHE A 40 -1.46 3.42 -15.15
N LEU A 41 -0.51 3.25 -14.21
CA LEU A 41 0.11 4.36 -13.49
C LEU A 41 0.99 5.23 -14.40
N PHE A 42 1.74 4.66 -15.33
CA PHE A 42 2.47 5.44 -16.33
C PHE A 42 1.53 6.36 -17.13
N TYR A 43 0.42 5.81 -17.59
CA TYR A 43 -0.58 6.61 -18.29
C TYR A 43 -1.19 7.69 -17.38
N ALA A 44 -1.54 7.34 -16.15
CA ALA A 44 -2.18 8.27 -15.21
C ALA A 44 -1.26 9.44 -14.85
N VAL A 45 0.02 9.17 -14.53
CA VAL A 45 1.02 10.21 -14.23
C VAL A 45 1.17 11.17 -15.40
N ASP A 46 1.32 10.67 -16.62
CA ASP A 46 1.45 11.51 -17.83
C ASP A 46 0.24 12.44 -18.01
N GLN A 47 -0.98 11.95 -17.79
CA GLN A 47 -2.17 12.79 -17.92
C GLN A 47 -2.31 13.81 -16.79
N ILE A 48 -2.05 13.41 -15.55
CA ILE A 48 -2.20 14.28 -14.37
C ILE A 48 -1.13 15.38 -14.36
N HIS A 49 0.10 15.06 -14.73
CA HIS A 49 1.17 16.05 -14.85
C HIS A 49 0.87 17.11 -15.93
N LYS A 50 0.23 16.76 -17.03
CA LYS A 50 -0.23 17.73 -18.05
C LYS A 50 -1.22 18.75 -17.50
N GLU A 51 -2.00 18.36 -16.51
CA GLU A 51 -2.94 19.25 -15.81
C GLU A 51 -2.29 20.02 -14.63
N GLY A 52 -0.99 19.91 -14.43
CA GLY A 52 -0.23 20.61 -13.39
C GLY A 52 -0.50 20.11 -11.97
N ALA A 53 -0.85 18.83 -11.82
CA ALA A 53 -1.05 18.17 -10.54
C ALA A 53 -0.08 17.01 -10.34
N TYR A 54 0.13 16.61 -9.09
CA TYR A 54 0.88 15.42 -8.70
C TYR A 54 -0.04 14.21 -8.53
N LEU A 55 0.49 13.01 -8.75
CA LEU A 55 -0.23 11.76 -8.51
C LEU A 55 0.30 11.08 -7.26
N SER A 56 -0.60 10.78 -6.33
CA SER A 56 -0.35 9.84 -5.25
C SER A 56 -1.24 8.61 -5.36
N VAL A 57 -0.79 7.49 -4.78
CA VAL A 57 -1.56 6.25 -4.75
C VAL A 57 -1.56 5.63 -3.36
N ASP A 58 -2.70 5.03 -3.00
CA ASP A 58 -2.81 4.20 -1.81
C ASP A 58 -2.48 2.74 -2.14
N VAL A 59 -1.66 2.13 -1.30
CA VAL A 59 -1.28 0.72 -1.42
C VAL A 59 -1.47 -0.01 -0.10
N PHE A 60 -1.69 -1.31 -0.15
CA PHE A 60 -1.72 -2.11 1.07
C PHE A 60 -0.37 -2.12 1.80
N GLY A 61 -0.41 -2.25 3.12
CA GLY A 61 0.80 -2.37 3.94
C GLY A 61 1.73 -3.52 3.50
N GLU A 62 1.15 -4.62 3.02
CA GLU A 62 1.88 -5.76 2.46
C GLU A 62 2.74 -5.40 1.24
N CYS A 63 2.41 -4.33 0.53
CA CYS A 63 3.16 -3.88 -0.65
C CYS A 63 4.63 -3.54 -0.35
N SER A 64 4.98 -3.24 0.90
CA SER A 64 6.39 -3.04 1.33
C SER A 64 7.21 -4.33 1.41
N SER A 65 6.62 -5.49 1.18
CA SER A 65 7.28 -6.79 1.15
C SER A 65 8.20 -6.96 -0.05
N GLU A 66 9.02 -8.02 -0.04
CA GLU A 66 10.00 -8.30 -1.11
C GLU A 66 9.39 -8.95 -2.36
N TYR A 67 8.10 -9.23 -2.35
CA TYR A 67 7.40 -9.92 -3.42
C TYR A 67 6.26 -9.09 -4.02
N VAL A 68 5.89 -9.43 -5.24
CA VAL A 68 4.69 -8.89 -5.88
C VAL A 68 3.45 -9.48 -5.20
N THR A 69 2.55 -8.64 -4.74
CA THR A 69 1.31 -9.10 -4.11
C THR A 69 0.39 -9.80 -5.11
N ALA A 70 -0.46 -10.69 -4.62
CA ALA A 70 -1.41 -11.43 -5.46
C ALA A 70 -2.39 -10.55 -6.24
N TYR A 71 -2.55 -9.30 -5.83
CA TYR A 71 -3.42 -8.30 -6.45
C TYR A 71 -2.67 -7.26 -7.29
N GLY A 72 -1.38 -7.48 -7.56
CA GLY A 72 -0.59 -6.70 -8.52
C GLY A 72 0.12 -5.46 -7.96
N GLN A 73 0.15 -5.25 -6.65
CA GLN A 73 0.93 -4.17 -6.05
C GLN A 73 2.36 -4.63 -5.77
N TYR A 74 3.33 -3.83 -6.20
CA TYR A 74 4.74 -4.03 -5.95
C TYR A 74 5.41 -2.68 -5.70
N TRP A 75 5.94 -2.48 -4.50
CA TRP A 75 6.44 -1.18 -4.04
C TRP A 75 7.46 -0.53 -4.99
N PRO A 76 8.56 -1.23 -5.38
CA PRO A 76 9.55 -0.59 -6.23
C PRO A 76 8.98 -0.13 -7.58
N ALA A 77 8.08 -0.89 -8.16
CA ALA A 77 7.47 -0.57 -9.43
C ALA A 77 6.54 0.66 -9.33
N ILE A 78 5.71 0.71 -8.30
CA ILE A 78 4.77 1.81 -8.09
C ILE A 78 5.52 3.09 -7.69
N SER A 79 6.41 2.99 -6.69
CA SER A 79 7.17 4.13 -6.18
C SER A 79 8.10 4.77 -7.22
N ASN A 80 8.54 4.02 -8.22
CA ASN A 80 9.36 4.57 -9.31
C ASN A 80 8.54 5.36 -10.37
N ILE A 81 7.21 5.39 -10.24
CA ILE A 81 6.32 5.99 -11.25
C ILE A 81 5.59 7.21 -10.70
N VAL A 82 5.02 7.09 -9.50
CA VAL A 82 4.16 8.12 -8.90
C VAL A 82 4.95 9.16 -8.12
N ASP A 83 4.34 10.29 -7.79
CA ASP A 83 5.00 11.35 -7.00
C ASP A 83 4.98 11.04 -5.51
N ALA A 84 3.92 10.38 -5.03
CA ALA A 84 3.84 9.90 -3.65
C ALA A 84 3.14 8.54 -3.57
N ILE A 85 3.60 7.71 -2.64
CA ILE A 85 3.04 6.39 -2.35
C ILE A 85 2.63 6.34 -0.88
N SER A 86 1.36 6.07 -0.63
CA SER A 86 0.75 6.08 0.70
C SER A 86 0.32 4.66 1.08
N SER A 87 1.03 4.05 2.01
CA SER A 87 0.69 2.70 2.44
C SER A 87 -0.37 2.69 3.55
N MET A 88 -1.08 1.59 3.68
CA MET A 88 -2.15 1.34 4.64
C MET A 88 -1.79 0.17 5.59
N PRO A 89 -0.76 0.29 6.45
CA PRO A 89 -0.36 -0.78 7.35
C PRO A 89 -1.25 -0.82 8.60
N TYR A 90 -2.57 -0.93 8.40
CA TYR A 90 -3.52 -1.01 9.48
C TYR A 90 -3.33 -2.29 10.30
N THR A 91 -3.25 -2.14 11.59
CA THR A 91 -2.86 -3.22 12.52
C THR A 91 -3.80 -4.41 12.50
N ASP A 92 -5.08 -4.18 12.25
CA ASP A 92 -6.11 -5.21 12.17
C ASP A 92 -6.10 -6.02 10.86
N HIS A 93 -5.29 -5.61 9.87
CA HIS A 93 -5.15 -6.32 8.59
C HIS A 93 -3.94 -7.28 8.54
N PHE A 94 -3.02 -7.22 9.52
CA PHE A 94 -1.81 -8.04 9.55
C PHE A 94 -1.93 -9.35 10.35
N GLY A 95 -3.12 -9.84 10.52
CA GLY A 95 -3.38 -11.09 11.22
C GLY A 95 -3.57 -10.92 12.73
N ARG A 96 -4.13 -11.97 13.34
CA ARG A 96 -4.59 -11.96 14.73
C ARG A 96 -3.53 -12.42 15.74
N ASN A 97 -2.26 -12.22 15.47
CA ASN A 97 -1.29 -12.47 16.51
C ASN A 97 -1.25 -11.28 17.48
N ASN A 98 -1.10 -11.57 18.77
CA ASN A 98 -1.14 -10.56 19.83
C ASN A 98 -0.06 -9.47 19.68
N ASP A 99 0.96 -9.70 18.88
CA ASP A 99 2.09 -8.80 18.73
C ASP A 99 1.86 -7.66 17.73
N THR A 100 1.00 -7.86 16.75
CA THR A 100 0.81 -6.86 15.69
C THR A 100 -0.34 -5.91 16.00
N TRP A 101 -1.49 -6.39 16.35
CA TRP A 101 -2.68 -5.54 16.53
C TRP A 101 -2.90 -5.03 17.95
N SER A 102 -2.33 -5.68 18.96
CA SER A 102 -2.23 -5.11 20.31
C SER A 102 -1.06 -4.12 20.45
N ASN A 103 -0.14 -4.11 19.49
CA ASN A 103 1.02 -3.23 19.46
C ASN A 103 1.13 -2.50 18.12
N PRO A 104 0.40 -1.40 17.95
CA PRO A 104 0.37 -0.63 16.71
C PRO A 104 1.75 -0.07 16.32
N TYR A 105 2.57 0.27 17.28
CA TYR A 105 3.93 0.68 17.09
C TYR A 105 4.76 -0.36 16.31
N LYS A 106 4.71 -1.63 16.73
CA LYS A 106 5.46 -2.72 16.09
C LYS A 106 5.03 -2.96 14.64
N THR A 107 3.75 -2.85 14.37
CA THR A 107 3.21 -3.00 13.01
C THR A 107 3.75 -1.92 12.09
N VAL A 108 3.62 -0.66 12.47
CA VAL A 108 4.10 0.46 11.66
C VAL A 108 5.62 0.47 11.55
N TYR A 109 6.33 0.12 12.62
CA TYR A 109 7.80 -0.02 12.60
C TYR A 109 8.26 -1.08 11.58
N ASN A 110 7.71 -2.27 11.64
CA ASN A 110 8.07 -3.34 10.71
C ASN A 110 7.77 -2.96 9.26
N TRP A 111 6.63 -2.31 9.04
CA TRP A 111 6.28 -1.76 7.74
C TRP A 111 7.29 -0.71 7.27
N ALA A 112 7.64 0.27 8.12
CA ALA A 112 8.58 1.35 7.79
C ALA A 112 9.98 0.82 7.43
N VAL A 113 10.47 -0.19 8.15
CA VAL A 113 11.74 -0.88 7.82
C VAL A 113 11.68 -1.51 6.42
N GLY A 114 10.58 -2.19 6.11
CA GLY A 114 10.38 -2.78 4.78
C GLY A 114 10.31 -1.73 3.68
N ALA A 115 9.53 -0.69 3.88
CA ALA A 115 9.37 0.40 2.92
C ALA A 115 10.69 1.17 2.70
N ALA A 116 11.41 1.53 3.77
CA ALA A 116 12.72 2.18 3.66
C ALA A 116 13.71 1.33 2.86
N LYS A 117 13.76 0.02 3.12
CA LYS A 117 14.59 -0.90 2.32
C LYS A 117 14.21 -0.88 0.84
N ARG A 118 12.90 -0.93 0.52
CA ARG A 118 12.45 -0.86 -0.88
C ARG A 118 12.79 0.46 -1.54
N GLN A 119 12.69 1.59 -0.82
CA GLN A 119 13.06 2.91 -1.34
C GLN A 119 14.52 2.98 -1.78
N THR A 120 15.44 2.33 -1.08
CA THR A 120 16.86 2.29 -1.48
C THR A 120 17.13 1.52 -2.76
N GLU A 121 16.20 0.72 -3.23
CA GLU A 121 16.30 -0.06 -4.47
C GLU A 121 15.85 0.72 -5.71
N ILE A 122 15.32 1.93 -5.52
CA ILE A 122 14.66 2.73 -6.56
C ILE A 122 15.54 3.95 -6.88
N PRO A 123 15.87 4.19 -8.15
CA PRO A 123 16.69 5.35 -8.54
C PRO A 123 16.01 6.70 -8.25
N THR A 124 14.71 6.79 -8.42
CA THR A 124 13.90 8.00 -8.20
C THR A 124 12.64 7.65 -7.41
N PRO A 125 12.78 7.36 -6.11
CA PRO A 125 11.65 6.93 -5.32
C PRO A 125 10.64 8.06 -5.10
N ALA A 126 9.35 7.71 -5.10
CA ALA A 126 8.27 8.59 -4.69
C ALA A 126 8.41 9.00 -3.23
N ILE A 127 7.78 10.09 -2.85
CA ILE A 127 7.62 10.45 -1.43
C ILE A 127 6.81 9.34 -0.74
N ALA A 128 7.43 8.66 0.22
CA ALA A 128 6.74 7.64 1.00
C ALA A 128 5.90 8.26 2.11
N ARG A 129 4.63 7.86 2.19
CA ARG A 129 3.68 8.26 3.22
C ARG A 129 3.04 7.03 3.82
N THR A 130 2.36 7.18 4.94
CA THR A 130 1.55 6.10 5.50
C THR A 130 0.28 6.61 6.15
N TRP A 131 -0.77 5.85 5.99
CA TRP A 131 -1.94 5.92 6.84
C TRP A 131 -1.64 5.21 8.17
N ILE A 132 -2.22 5.67 9.24
CA ILE A 132 -2.11 5.05 10.57
C ILE A 132 -3.49 4.66 11.08
N THR A 133 -3.53 3.64 11.94
CA THR A 133 -4.77 3.22 12.57
C THR A 133 -5.19 4.22 13.64
N ALA A 134 -6.35 4.84 13.49
CA ALA A 134 -6.92 5.79 14.45
C ALA A 134 -8.38 5.44 14.80
N TYR A 135 -8.74 4.18 14.69
CA TYR A 135 -10.06 3.65 14.99
C TYR A 135 -9.96 2.42 15.90
N ASP A 136 -10.97 2.21 16.74
CA ASP A 136 -11.07 1.05 17.60
C ASP A 136 -11.47 -0.21 16.81
N THR A 137 -11.00 -1.37 17.25
CA THR A 137 -11.39 -2.68 16.72
C THR A 137 -12.30 -3.42 17.69
N PRO A 138 -13.57 -3.00 17.85
CA PRO A 138 -14.48 -3.55 18.87
C PRO A 138 -14.90 -5.01 18.60
N TYR A 139 -14.77 -5.44 17.36
CA TYR A 139 -15.10 -6.80 16.89
C TYR A 139 -13.96 -7.80 17.10
N TRP A 140 -12.79 -7.34 17.55
CA TRP A 140 -11.66 -8.21 17.85
C TRP A 140 -11.66 -8.66 19.32
N ASN A 141 -11.08 -9.82 19.57
CA ASN A 141 -10.87 -10.31 20.93
C ASN A 141 -9.39 -10.66 21.14
N PRO A 142 -8.66 -9.94 22.02
CA PRO A 142 -9.14 -8.80 22.82
C PRO A 142 -9.44 -7.55 21.98
N LYS A 143 -10.37 -6.72 22.44
CA LYS A 143 -10.65 -5.41 21.86
C LYS A 143 -9.43 -4.51 22.00
N VAL A 144 -9.06 -3.81 20.92
CA VAL A 144 -8.00 -2.80 20.95
C VAL A 144 -8.63 -1.42 20.84
N ILE A 145 -8.26 -0.54 21.77
CA ILE A 145 -8.67 0.87 21.79
C ILE A 145 -7.46 1.71 21.37
N TYR A 146 -7.67 2.58 20.39
CA TYR A 146 -6.65 3.46 19.85
C TYR A 146 -6.78 4.86 20.45
N ASP A 147 -6.24 5.04 21.65
CA ASP A 147 -6.09 6.34 22.31
C ASP A 147 -4.96 7.18 21.66
N ALA A 148 -4.84 8.42 22.09
CA ALA A 148 -3.84 9.36 21.59
C ALA A 148 -2.39 8.83 21.73
N SER A 149 -2.10 8.04 22.76
CA SER A 149 -0.79 7.43 22.94
C SER A 149 -0.47 6.43 21.82
N LYS A 150 -1.38 5.51 21.52
CA LYS A 150 -1.20 4.52 20.45
C LYS A 150 -1.14 5.15 19.06
N ILE A 151 -1.88 6.23 18.84
CA ILE A 151 -1.79 7.00 17.60
C ILE A 151 -0.40 7.65 17.49
N SER A 152 0.05 8.31 18.56
CA SER A 152 1.39 8.92 18.60
C SER A 152 2.51 7.89 18.44
N ASP A 153 2.37 6.72 19.04
CA ASP A 153 3.37 5.65 18.94
C ASP A 153 3.57 5.16 17.50
N GLN A 154 2.53 5.11 16.70
CA GLN A 154 2.63 4.76 15.28
C GLN A 154 3.47 5.77 14.49
N ALA A 155 3.41 7.05 14.84
CA ALA A 155 4.11 8.11 14.14
C ALA A 155 5.63 8.19 14.47
N LYS A 156 6.07 7.58 15.56
CA LYS A 156 7.45 7.74 16.09
C LYS A 156 8.58 7.26 15.16
N HIS A 157 8.28 6.40 14.19
CA HIS A 157 9.28 5.83 13.30
C HIS A 157 9.11 6.20 11.83
N LEU A 158 8.19 7.11 11.52
CA LEU A 158 7.95 7.51 10.14
C LEU A 158 9.12 8.31 9.53
N TRP A 159 9.98 8.89 10.39
CA TRP A 159 11.23 9.51 9.96
C TRP A 159 12.22 8.55 9.25
N MET A 160 12.00 7.24 9.35
CA MET A 160 12.82 6.25 8.61
C MET A 160 12.52 6.25 7.11
N LEU A 161 11.49 6.97 6.67
CA LEU A 161 11.09 7.08 5.26
C LEU A 161 11.70 8.31 4.57
N ASP A 162 12.28 9.23 5.33
CA ASP A 162 13.01 10.40 4.85
C ASP A 162 14.45 10.02 4.45
#